data_ce931f3d622114c5beffbd5e82e3354e
#
_entry.id   ce931f3d622114c5beffbd5e82e3354e
#
_cell.length_a   1.000
_cell.length_b   1.000
_cell.length_c   1.000
_cell.angle_alpha   90.00
_cell.angle_beta   90.00
_cell.angle_gamma   90.00
#
_symmetry.space_group_name_H-M   'P 1'
#
loop_
_entity.id
_entity.type
_entity.pdbx_description
1 polymer ?
#
loop_
_entity_poly.entity_id
_entity_poly.type
_entity_poly.pdbx_seq_one_letter_code
_entity_poly.pdbx_strand_id
1 'polypeptide(L)'
;MSSKKPYKVRAIHCDHKSSQEGIYERLKTITTPLNRSWSKIEKANKIGVKVNMQMRTDDIRRIGGRRQELVDDDVTRAALRLLRERSDAQIFVIDTSTAPSGQRPGSDYNMRSLFEELNIPYVEAGDPPFERYKVPGGGLMFSEYQLSAALAEADAFVSIAKMKSHAFMGITLCLKNLFGLPPILPHGRLRTYFHHVIRLSYVLPDLGLITQPCLNIIDGLTGQSKREWGGEGRICDALIAGDQVIATDTCGTYLMGTDPPSDWPNPPYRRDRSPIAVAAEHGFGTVNLDEIDFEMGDLKPPLAEFNSAELDSHEKIDSLRRTASHQALFYRDNFSRLVDRYAGSYIFLQNEEVVWNGSNPEQAGGVQHLSGDTETQAVWLKLVDPEEKEGERMRVYEQILVA
;
A
#
# COMPACT_ATOMS: atom_id res chain seq x y z
N MET A 1 -22.36 -26.00 -15.27
CA MET A 1 -22.47 -25.43 -13.92
C MET A 1 -21.57 -24.20 -13.92
N SER A 2 -22.09 -22.99 -13.76
CA SER A 2 -21.26 -21.79 -13.64
C SER A 2 -20.40 -21.95 -12.40
N SER A 3 -19.07 -21.96 -12.55
CA SER A 3 -18.15 -22.01 -11.42
C SER A 3 -18.43 -20.79 -10.53
N LYS A 4 -18.63 -21.02 -9.24
CA LYS A 4 -18.87 -19.94 -8.28
C LYS A 4 -17.62 -19.06 -8.25
N LYS A 5 -17.76 -17.79 -8.63
CA LYS A 5 -16.65 -16.83 -8.61
C LYS A 5 -16.10 -16.70 -7.18
N PRO A 6 -14.79 -16.83 -6.96
CA PRO A 6 -14.20 -16.94 -5.62
C PRO A 6 -14.22 -15.63 -4.84
N TYR A 7 -14.26 -14.48 -5.52
CA TYR A 7 -14.16 -13.16 -4.93
C TYR A 7 -15.40 -12.32 -5.21
N LYS A 8 -15.78 -11.48 -4.26
CA LYS A 8 -16.94 -10.60 -4.40
C LYS A 8 -16.55 -9.15 -4.19
N VAL A 9 -16.92 -8.30 -5.16
CA VAL A 9 -16.74 -6.86 -5.11
C VAL A 9 -18.02 -6.16 -5.49
N ARG A 10 -18.35 -5.09 -4.80
CA ARG A 10 -19.54 -4.25 -5.04
C ARG A 10 -19.11 -2.80 -5.13
N ALA A 11 -19.64 -2.09 -6.11
CA ALA A 11 -19.48 -0.66 -6.25
C ALA A 11 -20.85 0.00 -6.43
N ILE A 12 -20.98 1.24 -5.98
CA ILE A 12 -22.23 2.00 -6.05
C ILE A 12 -21.94 3.47 -6.30
N HIS A 13 -22.83 4.12 -7.04
CA HIS A 13 -22.82 5.58 -7.14
C HIS A 13 -23.11 6.21 -5.77
N CYS A 14 -22.24 7.13 -5.36
CA CYS A 14 -22.40 7.92 -4.13
C CYS A 14 -21.92 9.34 -4.41
N ASP A 15 -22.86 10.25 -4.63
CA ASP A 15 -22.57 11.67 -4.86
C ASP A 15 -21.65 12.20 -3.74
N HIS A 16 -20.57 12.88 -4.10
CA HIS A 16 -19.64 13.48 -3.14
C HIS A 16 -20.30 14.48 -2.19
N LYS A 17 -21.47 15.05 -2.56
CA LYS A 17 -22.28 15.92 -1.69
C LYS A 17 -23.22 15.15 -0.76
N SER A 18 -23.27 13.83 -0.83
CA SER A 18 -24.13 13.03 0.05
C SER A 18 -23.87 13.34 1.51
N SER A 19 -24.92 13.33 2.31
CA SER A 19 -24.80 13.44 3.76
C SER A 19 -24.04 12.24 4.35
N GLN A 20 -23.60 12.38 5.58
CA GLN A 20 -22.96 11.30 6.34
C GLN A 20 -23.84 10.03 6.37
N GLU A 21 -25.15 10.18 6.61
CA GLU A 21 -26.08 9.05 6.60
C GLU A 21 -26.25 8.46 5.18
N GLY A 22 -26.27 9.30 4.16
CA GLY A 22 -26.32 8.84 2.77
C GLY A 22 -25.10 8.03 2.36
N ILE A 23 -23.89 8.38 2.82
CA ILE A 23 -22.67 7.61 2.64
C ILE A 23 -22.74 6.28 3.39
N TYR A 24 -23.18 6.31 4.66
CA TYR A 24 -23.36 5.12 5.48
C TYR A 24 -24.31 4.11 4.82
N GLU A 25 -25.49 4.53 4.38
CA GLU A 25 -26.48 3.62 3.75
C GLU A 25 -25.95 3.00 2.45
N ARG A 26 -25.18 3.75 1.64
CA ARG A 26 -24.54 3.21 0.43
C ARG A 26 -23.43 2.23 0.77
N LEU A 27 -22.60 2.55 1.75
CA LEU A 27 -21.53 1.64 2.18
C LEU A 27 -22.12 0.36 2.78
N LYS A 28 -23.20 0.46 3.57
CA LYS A 28 -23.97 -0.68 4.09
C LYS A 28 -24.51 -1.54 2.96
N THR A 29 -25.10 -0.92 1.93
CA THR A 29 -25.66 -1.63 0.77
C THR A 29 -24.60 -2.48 0.08
N ILE A 30 -23.41 -1.94 -0.21
CA ILE A 30 -22.38 -2.67 -0.93
C ILE A 30 -21.59 -3.67 -0.07
N THR A 31 -21.55 -3.47 1.25
CA THR A 31 -20.86 -4.39 2.16
C THR A 31 -21.75 -5.55 2.61
N THR A 32 -23.07 -5.36 2.70
CA THR A 32 -24.03 -6.40 3.13
C THR A 32 -23.85 -7.73 2.40
N PRO A 33 -23.66 -7.81 1.07
CA PRO A 33 -23.48 -9.08 0.38
C PRO A 33 -22.09 -9.73 0.54
N LEU A 34 -21.15 -9.10 1.23
CA LEU A 34 -19.77 -9.60 1.45
C LEU A 34 -19.71 -10.60 2.62
N ASN A 35 -20.43 -11.71 2.48
CA ASN A 35 -20.60 -12.69 3.57
C ASN A 35 -19.28 -13.23 4.12
N ARG A 36 -18.23 -13.38 3.27
CA ARG A 36 -16.94 -13.85 3.72
C ARG A 36 -16.25 -12.85 4.64
N SER A 37 -16.35 -11.55 4.33
CA SER A 37 -15.85 -10.47 5.17
C SER A 37 -16.56 -10.46 6.52
N TRP A 38 -17.87 -10.44 6.51
CA TRP A 38 -18.66 -10.36 7.74
C TRP A 38 -18.49 -11.60 8.61
N SER A 39 -18.45 -12.81 8.02
CA SER A 39 -18.19 -14.03 8.79
C SER A 39 -16.87 -14.04 9.52
N LYS A 40 -15.84 -13.34 9.03
CA LYS A 40 -14.55 -13.16 9.70
C LYS A 40 -14.64 -12.07 10.77
N ILE A 41 -15.26 -10.93 10.45
CA ILE A 41 -15.42 -9.78 11.34
C ILE A 41 -16.26 -10.14 12.56
N GLU A 42 -17.40 -10.83 12.35
CA GLU A 42 -18.33 -11.22 13.43
C GLU A 42 -17.75 -12.23 14.43
N LYS A 43 -16.69 -12.95 14.04
CA LYS A 43 -15.97 -13.91 14.90
C LYS A 43 -14.72 -13.32 15.54
N ALA A 44 -14.33 -12.13 15.14
CA ALA A 44 -13.14 -11.50 15.68
C ALA A 44 -13.34 -11.00 17.09
N ASN A 45 -12.31 -11.09 17.93
CA ASN A 45 -12.23 -10.39 19.22
C ASN A 45 -11.59 -9.01 19.05
N LYS A 46 -10.70 -8.88 18.05
CA LYS A 46 -9.97 -7.63 17.79
C LYS A 46 -9.85 -7.38 16.28
N ILE A 47 -10.19 -6.17 15.86
CA ILE A 47 -10.18 -5.74 14.45
C ILE A 47 -9.19 -4.60 14.28
N GLY A 48 -8.18 -4.80 13.43
CA GLY A 48 -7.28 -3.75 12.98
C GLY A 48 -7.83 -3.06 11.72
N VAL A 49 -7.82 -1.73 11.70
CA VAL A 49 -8.30 -0.94 10.57
C VAL A 49 -7.19 -0.03 10.08
N LYS A 50 -6.76 -0.22 8.83
CA LYS A 50 -5.80 0.66 8.15
C LYS A 50 -6.55 1.67 7.31
N VAL A 51 -6.41 2.95 7.64
CA VAL A 51 -7.01 4.07 6.90
C VAL A 51 -5.91 4.88 6.22
N ASN A 52 -6.10 5.28 4.97
CA ASN A 52 -5.20 6.21 4.30
C ASN A 52 -5.48 7.64 4.79
N MET A 53 -4.78 8.08 5.82
CA MET A 53 -5.10 9.33 6.54
C MET A 53 -3.90 10.21 6.89
N GLN A 54 -2.67 9.77 6.68
CA GLN A 54 -1.48 10.46 7.19
C GLN A 54 -1.11 11.69 6.38
N MET A 55 -1.47 12.85 6.95
CA MET A 55 -1.06 14.19 6.53
C MET A 55 -1.35 15.16 7.68
N ARG A 56 -0.62 16.28 7.75
CA ARG A 56 -0.95 17.37 8.69
C ARG A 56 -2.31 17.95 8.35
N THR A 57 -3.08 18.32 9.38
CA THR A 57 -4.44 18.85 9.20
C THR A 57 -4.48 20.06 8.27
N ASP A 58 -3.49 20.96 8.39
CA ASP A 58 -3.40 22.19 7.60
C ASP A 58 -3.05 21.96 6.13
N ASP A 59 -2.49 20.79 5.81
CA ASP A 59 -2.05 20.43 4.46
C ASP A 59 -3.13 19.65 3.67
N ILE A 60 -4.30 19.38 4.28
CA ILE A 60 -5.36 18.58 3.66
C ILE A 60 -6.02 19.36 2.52
N ARG A 61 -5.83 18.88 1.31
CA ARG A 61 -6.49 19.43 0.12
C ARG A 61 -7.90 18.88 -0.01
N ARG A 62 -8.80 19.74 -0.52
CA ARG A 62 -10.22 19.39 -0.72
C ARG A 62 -10.68 19.76 -2.12
N ILE A 63 -11.61 18.93 -2.63
CA ILE A 63 -12.35 19.18 -3.86
C ILE A 63 -13.82 18.81 -3.62
N GLY A 64 -14.74 19.67 -4.05
CA GLY A 64 -16.18 19.47 -3.80
C GLY A 64 -16.54 19.33 -2.30
N GLY A 65 -15.75 19.91 -1.41
CA GLY A 65 -15.91 19.79 0.05
C GLY A 65 -15.30 18.54 0.68
N ARG A 66 -14.88 17.54 -0.11
CA ARG A 66 -14.31 16.26 0.33
C ARG A 66 -12.77 16.29 0.31
N ARG A 67 -12.15 15.42 1.10
CA ARG A 67 -10.69 15.23 1.08
C ARG A 67 -10.24 14.68 -0.27
N GLN A 68 -9.26 15.32 -0.88
CA GLN A 68 -8.77 14.95 -2.22
C GLN A 68 -7.81 13.75 -2.19
N GLU A 69 -6.86 13.75 -1.26
CA GLU A 69 -5.71 12.84 -1.23
C GLU A 69 -5.83 11.74 -0.17
N LEU A 70 -6.75 11.92 0.76
CA LEU A 70 -6.97 11.04 1.91
C LEU A 70 -8.42 10.53 1.93
N VAL A 71 -8.64 9.43 2.65
CA VAL A 71 -9.99 8.95 2.93
C VAL A 71 -10.79 10.04 3.65
N ASP A 72 -12.03 10.22 3.23
CA ASP A 72 -12.95 11.19 3.82
C ASP A 72 -13.39 10.75 5.22
N ASP A 73 -13.61 11.72 6.12
CA ASP A 73 -14.02 11.47 7.49
C ASP A 73 -15.34 10.70 7.56
N ASP A 74 -16.30 11.05 6.69
CA ASP A 74 -17.62 10.42 6.68
C ASP A 74 -17.56 8.96 6.19
N VAL A 75 -16.66 8.63 5.25
CA VAL A 75 -16.42 7.25 4.80
C VAL A 75 -15.78 6.43 5.92
N THR A 76 -14.79 7.00 6.64
CA THR A 76 -14.17 6.36 7.78
C THR A 76 -15.19 6.12 8.89
N ARG A 77 -16.00 7.12 9.24
CA ARG A 77 -17.07 7.03 10.23
C ARG A 77 -18.08 5.94 9.87
N ALA A 78 -18.53 5.92 8.62
CA ALA A 78 -19.47 4.93 8.12
C ALA A 78 -18.94 3.50 8.24
N ALA A 79 -17.68 3.29 7.85
CA ALA A 79 -17.03 1.98 7.97
C ALA A 79 -16.90 1.52 9.43
N LEU A 80 -16.43 2.40 10.32
CA LEU A 80 -16.30 2.10 11.75
C LEU A 80 -17.65 1.82 12.43
N ARG A 81 -18.70 2.56 12.05
CA ARG A 81 -20.06 2.32 12.50
C ARG A 81 -20.57 0.93 12.07
N LEU A 82 -20.37 0.56 10.80
CA LEU A 82 -20.75 -0.77 10.29
C LEU A 82 -20.03 -1.90 11.02
N LEU A 83 -18.74 -1.75 11.33
CA LEU A 83 -17.98 -2.74 12.09
C LEU A 83 -18.58 -2.94 13.49
N ARG A 84 -18.96 -1.86 14.17
CA ARG A 84 -19.58 -1.91 15.50
C ARG A 84 -21.01 -2.47 15.51
N GLU A 85 -21.77 -2.24 14.45
CA GLU A 85 -23.11 -2.80 14.32
C GLU A 85 -23.11 -4.31 14.09
N ARG A 86 -21.99 -4.85 13.58
CA ARG A 86 -21.86 -6.25 13.17
C ARG A 86 -20.98 -7.07 14.10
N SER A 87 -20.22 -6.45 15.00
CA SER A 87 -19.28 -7.16 15.87
C SER A 87 -19.08 -6.42 17.19
N ASP A 88 -18.98 -7.17 18.29
CA ASP A 88 -18.58 -6.68 19.61
C ASP A 88 -17.05 -6.58 19.77
N ALA A 89 -16.29 -6.85 18.71
CA ALA A 89 -14.83 -6.83 18.71
C ALA A 89 -14.27 -5.46 19.12
N GLN A 90 -13.12 -5.48 19.78
CA GLN A 90 -12.33 -4.27 19.98
C GLN A 90 -11.78 -3.80 18.64
N ILE A 91 -12.01 -2.53 18.30
CA ILE A 91 -11.50 -1.93 17.05
C ILE A 91 -10.35 -1.00 17.40
N PHE A 92 -9.25 -1.08 16.64
CA PHE A 92 -8.19 -0.08 16.64
C PHE A 92 -7.85 0.35 15.22
N VAL A 93 -7.47 1.61 15.07
CA VAL A 93 -6.96 2.13 13.80
C VAL A 93 -5.43 2.17 13.86
N ILE A 94 -4.78 1.79 12.77
CA ILE A 94 -3.32 1.74 12.68
C ILE A 94 -2.81 2.41 11.40
N ASP A 95 -1.80 3.25 11.53
CA ASP A 95 -1.03 3.83 10.43
C ASP A 95 0.33 4.29 10.92
N THR A 96 1.25 4.62 10.00
CA THR A 96 2.54 5.21 10.33
C THR A 96 2.57 6.68 9.91
N SER A 97 2.86 7.59 10.85
CA SER A 97 3.10 8.99 10.55
C SER A 97 4.27 9.15 9.58
N THR A 98 4.13 10.06 8.61
CA THR A 98 5.20 10.42 7.66
C THR A 98 6.10 11.55 8.18
N ALA A 99 5.83 12.08 9.37
CA ALA A 99 6.63 13.13 9.96
C ALA A 99 8.04 12.63 10.33
N PRO A 100 9.10 13.45 10.16
CA PRO A 100 10.44 13.12 10.61
C PRO A 100 10.47 12.77 12.10
N SER A 101 11.36 11.87 12.49
CA SER A 101 11.60 11.54 13.90
C SER A 101 11.89 12.81 14.71
N GLY A 102 11.17 13.04 15.81
CA GLY A 102 11.26 14.27 16.64
C GLY A 102 10.22 15.33 16.32
N GLN A 103 9.51 15.25 15.20
CA GLN A 103 8.35 16.08 14.87
C GLN A 103 7.05 15.26 14.80
N ARG A 104 7.07 14.06 15.36
CA ARG A 104 5.87 13.20 15.35
C ARG A 104 4.78 13.86 16.16
N PRO A 105 3.70 14.22 15.53
CA PRO A 105 2.49 14.57 16.24
C PRO A 105 1.82 13.27 16.69
N GLY A 106 2.29 12.63 17.73
CA GLY A 106 1.49 11.61 18.42
C GLY A 106 0.13 12.16 18.84
N SER A 107 -0.03 13.47 18.73
CA SER A 107 -1.24 14.22 19.06
C SER A 107 -2.00 14.81 17.86
N ASP A 108 -1.42 14.89 16.65
CA ASP A 108 -1.95 15.73 15.56
C ASP A 108 -2.28 14.98 14.26
N TYR A 109 -2.57 13.67 14.31
CA TYR A 109 -3.15 13.02 13.14
C TYR A 109 -4.57 13.56 12.87
N ASN A 110 -4.85 13.81 11.61
CA ASN A 110 -5.99 14.63 11.18
C ASN A 110 -7.39 14.04 11.45
N MET A 111 -7.50 12.77 11.85
CA MET A 111 -8.76 12.11 12.25
C MET A 111 -8.87 11.92 13.76
N ARG A 112 -8.04 12.58 14.57
CA ARG A 112 -8.01 12.40 16.02
C ARG A 112 -9.36 12.63 16.67
N SER A 113 -10.02 13.75 16.38
CA SER A 113 -11.33 14.08 16.93
C SER A 113 -12.39 13.02 16.58
N LEU A 114 -12.33 12.45 15.37
CA LEU A 114 -13.22 11.36 14.95
C LEU A 114 -13.02 10.11 15.79
N PHE A 115 -11.76 9.70 16.01
CA PHE A 115 -11.48 8.49 16.79
C PHE A 115 -11.74 8.69 18.29
N GLU A 116 -11.49 9.88 18.84
CA GLU A 116 -11.85 10.25 20.22
C GLU A 116 -13.37 10.21 20.40
N GLU A 117 -14.14 10.83 19.51
CA GLU A 117 -15.62 10.80 19.53
C GLU A 117 -16.16 9.36 19.49
N LEU A 118 -15.56 8.53 18.64
CA LEU A 118 -15.95 7.13 18.51
C LEU A 118 -15.33 6.21 19.58
N ASN A 119 -14.50 6.72 20.46
CA ASN A 119 -13.75 5.94 21.44
C ASN A 119 -13.02 4.74 20.77
N ILE A 120 -12.25 5.03 19.71
CA ILE A 120 -11.44 4.05 18.97
C ILE A 120 -9.96 4.41 19.14
N PRO A 121 -9.12 3.50 19.68
CA PRO A 121 -7.69 3.75 19.83
C PRO A 121 -6.99 3.83 18.48
N TYR A 122 -6.05 4.75 18.39
CA TYR A 122 -5.08 4.83 17.29
C TYR A 122 -3.74 4.24 17.73
N VAL A 123 -3.15 3.44 16.85
CA VAL A 123 -1.83 2.83 17.02
C VAL A 123 -0.89 3.44 15.99
N GLU A 124 0.19 4.07 16.45
CA GLU A 124 1.30 4.50 15.59
C GLU A 124 2.13 3.28 15.21
N ALA A 125 2.01 2.83 13.96
CA ALA A 125 2.70 1.62 13.49
C ALA A 125 4.23 1.78 13.44
N GLY A 126 4.72 3.01 13.46
CA GLY A 126 6.13 3.34 13.51
C GLY A 126 6.75 3.29 14.90
N ASP A 127 5.97 3.04 15.95
CA ASP A 127 6.44 2.98 17.33
C ASP A 127 6.55 1.54 17.86
N PRO A 128 7.55 1.23 18.72
CA PRO A 128 7.63 -0.07 19.36
C PRO A 128 6.43 -0.32 20.31
N PRO A 129 6.09 -1.57 20.62
CA PRO A 129 6.87 -2.77 20.31
C PRO A 129 6.65 -3.29 18.88
N PHE A 130 7.72 -3.89 18.31
CA PHE A 130 7.68 -4.53 17.02
C PHE A 130 7.81 -6.04 17.16
N GLU A 131 7.22 -6.77 16.20
CA GLU A 131 7.40 -8.20 16.02
C GLU A 131 7.85 -8.54 14.60
N ARG A 132 8.39 -9.74 14.42
CA ARG A 132 8.77 -10.28 13.12
C ARG A 132 7.64 -11.14 12.57
N TYR A 133 7.13 -10.73 11.43
CA TYR A 133 6.05 -11.42 10.72
C TYR A 133 6.62 -12.17 9.53
N LYS A 134 6.55 -13.49 9.57
CA LYS A 134 6.87 -14.33 8.40
C LYS A 134 5.79 -14.16 7.34
N VAL A 135 6.21 -14.00 6.09
CA VAL A 135 5.26 -13.97 4.98
C VAL A 135 4.76 -15.37 4.67
N PRO A 136 3.45 -15.62 4.65
CA PRO A 136 2.90 -16.90 4.20
C PRO A 136 3.43 -17.30 2.82
N GLY A 137 3.88 -18.55 2.68
CA GLY A 137 4.51 -19.02 1.44
C GLY A 137 5.96 -18.56 1.23
N GLY A 138 6.54 -17.84 2.20
CA GLY A 138 7.95 -17.45 2.18
C GLY A 138 8.25 -16.11 1.52
N GLY A 139 7.23 -15.38 1.08
CA GLY A 139 7.32 -14.02 0.55
C GLY A 139 7.82 -13.92 -0.90
N LEU A 140 7.45 -12.81 -1.53
CA LEU A 140 7.81 -12.49 -2.91
C LEU A 140 9.08 -11.62 -2.97
N MET A 141 9.25 -10.69 -2.02
CA MET A 141 10.46 -9.88 -1.89
C MET A 141 11.30 -10.24 -0.69
N PHE A 142 10.67 -10.39 0.48
CA PHE A 142 11.33 -10.77 1.72
C PHE A 142 10.59 -11.90 2.42
N SER A 143 11.31 -12.75 3.14
CA SER A 143 10.67 -13.86 3.88
C SER A 143 9.98 -13.39 5.17
N GLU A 144 10.40 -12.25 5.72
CA GLU A 144 9.83 -11.67 6.94
C GLU A 144 9.92 -10.14 6.98
N TYR A 145 9.02 -9.56 7.75
CA TYR A 145 8.95 -8.11 7.98
C TYR A 145 8.88 -7.82 9.48
N GLN A 146 9.52 -6.73 9.90
CA GLN A 146 9.34 -6.17 11.24
C GLN A 146 8.23 -5.13 11.18
N LEU A 147 7.14 -5.38 11.90
CA LEU A 147 5.94 -4.53 11.94
C LEU A 147 5.50 -4.35 13.40
N SER A 148 4.53 -3.44 13.63
CA SER A 148 3.96 -3.23 14.97
C SER A 148 3.40 -4.53 15.57
N ALA A 149 3.71 -4.79 16.84
CA ALA A 149 3.18 -5.95 17.59
C ALA A 149 1.63 -5.94 17.67
N ALA A 150 1.00 -4.78 17.56
CA ALA A 150 -0.46 -4.67 17.56
C ALA A 150 -1.14 -5.46 16.42
N LEU A 151 -0.44 -5.74 15.32
CA LEU A 151 -0.99 -6.54 14.23
C LEU A 151 -1.17 -8.02 14.62
N ALA A 152 -0.34 -8.55 15.51
CA ALA A 152 -0.47 -9.94 15.99
C ALA A 152 -1.74 -10.17 16.81
N GLU A 153 -2.29 -9.12 17.38
CA GLU A 153 -3.50 -9.18 18.19
C GLU A 153 -4.79 -9.10 17.35
N ALA A 154 -4.69 -8.78 16.05
CA ALA A 154 -5.86 -8.61 15.20
C ALA A 154 -6.31 -9.93 14.58
N ASP A 155 -7.54 -10.38 14.90
CA ASP A 155 -8.18 -11.56 14.30
C ASP A 155 -8.73 -11.26 12.90
N ALA A 156 -9.08 -10.00 12.64
CA ALA A 156 -9.54 -9.49 11.36
C ALA A 156 -8.87 -8.16 11.02
N PHE A 157 -8.66 -7.94 9.73
CA PHE A 157 -8.04 -6.71 9.24
C PHE A 157 -8.87 -6.07 8.14
N VAL A 158 -8.99 -4.73 8.17
CA VAL A 158 -9.76 -3.93 7.22
C VAL A 158 -8.85 -2.88 6.60
N SER A 159 -8.91 -2.71 5.28
CA SER A 159 -8.19 -1.65 4.56
C SER A 159 -9.17 -0.65 3.97
N ILE A 160 -9.02 0.63 4.32
CA ILE A 160 -9.82 1.75 3.80
C ILE A 160 -8.88 2.69 3.07
N ALA A 161 -9.00 2.75 1.74
CA ALA A 161 -8.10 3.46 0.87
C ALA A 161 -8.79 4.58 0.09
N LYS A 162 -8.00 5.56 -0.35
CA LYS A 162 -8.43 6.60 -1.28
C LYS A 162 -8.17 6.18 -2.72
N MET A 163 -9.09 6.46 -3.63
CA MET A 163 -8.91 6.26 -5.06
C MET A 163 -7.95 7.30 -5.64
N LYS A 164 -6.75 6.89 -6.08
CA LYS A 164 -5.78 7.83 -6.67
C LYS A 164 -4.70 7.18 -7.52
N SER A 165 -4.15 7.97 -8.45
CA SER A 165 -2.90 7.64 -9.13
C SER A 165 -1.70 7.74 -8.19
N HIS A 166 -0.59 7.14 -8.57
CA HIS A 166 0.68 7.18 -7.85
C HIS A 166 1.83 7.39 -8.83
N ALA A 167 2.70 8.35 -8.57
CA ALA A 167 3.81 8.66 -9.47
C ALA A 167 4.75 7.46 -9.66
N PHE A 168 4.97 6.69 -8.62
CA PHE A 168 5.88 5.53 -8.65
C PHE A 168 5.16 4.22 -9.04
N MET A 169 4.02 3.92 -8.42
CA MET A 169 3.30 2.64 -8.56
C MET A 169 2.12 2.67 -9.53
N GLY A 170 1.94 3.74 -10.30
CA GLY A 170 0.80 3.92 -11.20
C GLY A 170 -0.52 4.18 -10.48
N ILE A 171 -0.97 3.22 -9.67
CA ILE A 171 -2.24 3.27 -8.93
C ILE A 171 -2.00 2.96 -7.45
N THR A 172 -2.74 3.61 -6.57
CA THR A 172 -2.76 3.34 -5.14
C THR A 172 -4.20 3.15 -4.65
N LEU A 173 -4.47 1.96 -4.10
CA LEU A 173 -5.75 1.55 -3.54
C LEU A 173 -5.51 0.78 -2.22
N CYS A 174 -6.30 -0.26 -1.94
CA CYS A 174 -6.25 -0.98 -0.65
C CYS A 174 -4.93 -1.71 -0.41
N LEU A 175 -4.33 -2.32 -1.44
CA LEU A 175 -3.04 -3.01 -1.30
C LEU A 175 -1.92 -2.01 -0.96
N LYS A 176 -1.81 -0.91 -1.72
CA LYS A 176 -0.79 0.12 -1.48
C LYS A 176 -1.00 0.83 -0.14
N ASN A 177 -2.24 0.92 0.35
CA ASN A 177 -2.55 1.47 1.67
C ASN A 177 -1.81 0.73 2.80
N LEU A 178 -1.56 -0.58 2.66
CA LEU A 178 -0.82 -1.39 3.63
C LEU A 178 0.64 -0.94 3.80
N PHE A 179 1.19 -0.20 2.85
CA PHE A 179 2.52 0.39 2.97
C PHE A 179 2.66 1.42 4.11
N GLY A 180 1.57 1.83 4.72
CA GLY A 180 1.56 2.57 5.97
C GLY A 180 1.83 1.74 7.23
N LEU A 181 2.09 0.43 7.13
CA LEU A 181 2.38 -0.45 8.28
C LEU A 181 3.87 -0.59 8.60
N PRO A 182 4.80 -0.64 7.62
CA PRO A 182 6.23 -0.67 7.91
C PRO A 182 6.67 0.57 8.70
N PRO A 183 7.48 0.39 9.76
CA PRO A 183 7.97 1.51 10.57
C PRO A 183 8.88 2.43 9.76
N ILE A 184 8.87 3.70 10.17
CA ILE A 184 9.87 4.69 9.78
C ILE A 184 10.93 4.72 10.89
N LEU A 185 12.13 5.19 10.56
CA LEU A 185 13.23 5.34 11.51
C LEU A 185 12.81 5.78 12.94
N PRO A 186 13.63 5.45 13.93
CA PRO A 186 14.87 4.65 13.91
C PRO A 186 14.63 3.17 14.15
N HIS A 187 13.38 2.74 14.27
CA HIS A 187 12.98 1.40 14.68
C HIS A 187 12.63 0.56 13.46
N GLY A 188 13.43 -0.45 13.17
CA GLY A 188 13.23 -1.34 12.03
C GLY A 188 13.81 -0.80 10.73
N ARG A 189 13.38 -1.36 9.60
CA ARG A 189 13.83 -0.94 8.29
C ARG A 189 13.20 0.36 7.86
N LEU A 190 14.02 1.22 7.30
CA LEU A 190 13.58 2.44 6.67
C LEU A 190 12.45 2.17 5.68
N ARG A 191 11.41 2.98 5.74
CA ARG A 191 10.36 2.94 4.72
C ARG A 191 10.94 3.12 3.32
N THR A 192 11.94 3.98 3.14
CA THR A 192 12.70 4.17 1.90
C THR A 192 13.43 2.91 1.44
N TYR A 193 13.81 2.01 2.34
CA TYR A 193 14.39 0.71 2.00
C TYR A 193 13.41 -0.15 1.18
N PHE A 194 12.15 -0.13 1.54
CA PHE A 194 11.08 -0.83 0.82
C PHE A 194 10.55 -0.05 -0.38
N HIS A 195 10.59 1.30 -0.33
CA HIS A 195 10.13 2.18 -1.41
C HIS A 195 11.23 2.37 -2.46
N HIS A 196 11.79 1.28 -2.90
CA HIS A 196 12.84 1.23 -3.91
C HIS A 196 12.26 0.65 -5.20
N VAL A 197 12.77 1.11 -6.35
CA VAL A 197 12.46 0.50 -7.65
C VAL A 197 12.69 -1.01 -7.58
N ILE A 198 11.79 -1.80 -8.16
CA ILE A 198 11.74 -3.26 -8.09
C ILE A 198 11.15 -3.77 -6.77
N ARG A 199 11.68 -3.36 -5.60
CA ARG A 199 11.22 -3.92 -4.32
C ARG A 199 9.74 -3.67 -4.05
N LEU A 200 9.27 -2.44 -4.27
CA LEU A 200 7.94 -2.04 -3.81
C LEU A 200 6.82 -2.87 -4.44
N SER A 201 6.95 -3.24 -5.72
CA SER A 201 5.97 -4.07 -6.43
C SER A 201 5.77 -5.46 -5.82
N TYR A 202 6.78 -5.99 -5.11
CA TYR A 202 6.75 -7.28 -4.42
C TYR A 202 6.52 -7.15 -2.91
N VAL A 203 6.98 -6.06 -2.30
CA VAL A 203 6.73 -5.76 -0.87
C VAL A 203 5.23 -5.59 -0.59
N LEU A 204 4.50 -4.96 -1.49
CA LEU A 204 3.06 -4.75 -1.30
C LEU A 204 2.26 -6.06 -1.23
N PRO A 205 2.43 -7.02 -2.15
CA PRO A 205 1.86 -8.35 -2.00
C PRO A 205 2.27 -9.06 -0.71
N ASP A 206 3.54 -8.96 -0.29
CA ASP A 206 4.00 -9.55 0.98
C ASP A 206 3.23 -8.99 2.19
N LEU A 207 3.04 -7.68 2.25
CA LEU A 207 2.22 -7.04 3.28
C LEU A 207 0.76 -7.48 3.21
N GLY A 208 0.23 -7.66 2.00
CA GLY A 208 -1.10 -8.22 1.77
C GLY A 208 -1.24 -9.65 2.29
N LEU A 209 -0.23 -10.49 2.07
CA LEU A 209 -0.18 -11.86 2.57
C LEU A 209 -0.07 -11.94 4.10
N ILE A 210 0.66 -11.02 4.74
CA ILE A 210 0.75 -10.95 6.21
C ILE A 210 -0.58 -10.52 6.81
N THR A 211 -1.18 -9.44 6.32
CA THR A 211 -2.36 -8.83 6.94
C THR A 211 -3.67 -9.45 6.51
N GLN A 212 -3.75 -10.00 5.30
CA GLN A 212 -4.93 -10.61 4.69
C GLN A 212 -6.23 -9.82 4.95
N PRO A 213 -6.33 -8.57 4.48
CA PRO A 213 -7.51 -7.76 4.76
C PRO A 213 -8.78 -8.46 4.27
N CYS A 214 -9.71 -8.70 5.20
CA CYS A 214 -10.95 -9.41 4.90
C CYS A 214 -12.08 -8.50 4.39
N LEU A 215 -11.97 -7.19 4.63
CA LEU A 215 -12.85 -6.15 4.08
C LEU A 215 -11.97 -5.02 3.54
N ASN A 216 -12.20 -4.66 2.29
CA ASN A 216 -11.44 -3.65 1.58
C ASN A 216 -12.42 -2.60 1.05
N ILE A 217 -12.20 -1.34 1.40
CA ILE A 217 -13.08 -0.22 1.04
C ILE A 217 -12.26 0.81 0.29
N ILE A 218 -12.74 1.25 -0.87
CA ILE A 218 -12.14 2.34 -1.64
C ILE A 218 -13.10 3.54 -1.60
N ASP A 219 -12.64 4.61 -1.01
CA ASP A 219 -13.27 5.93 -1.08
C ASP A 219 -12.98 6.55 -2.45
N GLY A 220 -13.98 6.53 -3.31
CA GLY A 220 -14.04 7.17 -4.60
C GLY A 220 -15.08 8.29 -4.65
N LEU A 221 -15.46 8.92 -3.52
CA LEU A 221 -16.27 10.15 -3.56
C LEU A 221 -15.54 11.20 -4.37
N THR A 222 -14.26 11.36 -4.08
CA THR A 222 -13.29 12.10 -4.87
C THR A 222 -12.06 11.24 -5.06
N GLY A 223 -11.25 11.56 -6.05
CA GLY A 223 -9.99 10.88 -6.33
C GLY A 223 -8.88 11.86 -6.67
N GLN A 224 -7.68 11.34 -6.90
CA GLN A 224 -6.55 12.14 -7.34
C GLN A 224 -5.84 11.51 -8.53
N SER A 225 -5.62 12.31 -9.55
CA SER A 225 -4.91 11.98 -10.78
C SER A 225 -3.45 12.40 -10.72
N LYS A 226 -2.60 11.84 -11.58
CA LYS A 226 -1.18 12.06 -11.79
C LYS A 226 -0.28 11.46 -10.70
N ARG A 227 -0.41 11.92 -9.46
CA ARG A 227 0.46 11.48 -8.35
C ARG A 227 -0.32 11.39 -7.05
N GLU A 228 0.24 10.68 -6.07
CA GLU A 228 -0.39 10.44 -4.77
C GLU A 228 -0.49 11.68 -3.87
N TRP A 229 0.43 12.65 -4.06
CA TRP A 229 0.48 13.92 -3.35
C TRP A 229 0.64 15.07 -4.34
N GLY A 230 -0.08 16.17 -4.12
CA GLY A 230 0.03 17.35 -4.98
C GLY A 230 -0.47 17.15 -6.41
N GLY A 231 -1.20 16.08 -6.69
CA GLY A 231 -1.82 15.83 -8.00
C GLY A 231 -3.09 16.63 -8.24
N GLU A 232 -3.86 16.21 -9.23
CA GLU A 232 -5.10 16.85 -9.64
C GLU A 232 -6.30 16.14 -9.05
N GLY A 233 -7.17 16.88 -8.35
CA GLY A 233 -8.41 16.34 -7.79
C GLY A 233 -9.42 15.93 -8.87
N ARG A 234 -10.17 14.88 -8.61
CA ARG A 234 -11.26 14.36 -9.46
C ARG A 234 -12.50 14.12 -8.60
N ILE A 235 -13.67 14.40 -9.14
CA ILE A 235 -14.95 13.94 -8.61
C ILE A 235 -15.22 12.59 -9.26
N CYS A 236 -15.42 11.54 -8.45
CA CYS A 236 -15.63 10.18 -8.95
C CYS A 236 -17.00 9.60 -8.53
N ASP A 237 -17.62 10.17 -7.50
CA ASP A 237 -18.96 9.85 -7.03
C ASP A 237 -19.22 8.34 -6.83
N ALA A 238 -18.27 7.62 -6.26
CA ALA A 238 -18.36 6.18 -6.08
C ALA A 238 -17.85 5.70 -4.71
N LEU A 239 -18.41 4.59 -4.24
CA LEU A 239 -17.87 3.76 -3.16
C LEU A 239 -17.71 2.34 -3.66
N ILE A 240 -16.62 1.68 -3.27
CA ILE A 240 -16.31 0.30 -3.66
C ILE A 240 -15.98 -0.49 -2.40
N ALA A 241 -16.43 -1.75 -2.31
CA ALA A 241 -16.07 -2.65 -1.24
C ALA A 241 -15.91 -4.08 -1.76
N GLY A 242 -14.95 -4.83 -1.20
CA GLY A 242 -14.71 -6.22 -1.59
C GLY A 242 -14.12 -7.06 -0.48
N ASP A 243 -14.21 -8.39 -0.65
CA ASP A 243 -13.85 -9.40 0.33
C ASP A 243 -12.42 -9.97 0.17
N GLN A 244 -11.65 -9.44 -0.81
CA GLN A 244 -10.26 -9.78 -1.06
C GLN A 244 -9.53 -8.57 -1.67
N VAL A 245 -8.35 -8.26 -1.16
CA VAL A 245 -7.65 -7.00 -1.45
C VAL A 245 -7.29 -6.84 -2.93
N ILE A 246 -6.74 -7.87 -3.58
CA ILE A 246 -6.35 -7.81 -4.99
C ILE A 246 -7.59 -7.68 -5.88
N ALA A 247 -8.62 -8.50 -5.66
CA ALA A 247 -9.87 -8.43 -6.41
C ALA A 247 -10.56 -7.07 -6.25
N THR A 248 -10.50 -6.47 -5.06
CA THR A 248 -11.05 -5.12 -4.82
C THR A 248 -10.26 -4.07 -5.61
N ASP A 249 -8.94 -4.13 -5.56
CA ASP A 249 -8.07 -3.20 -6.27
C ASP A 249 -8.15 -3.40 -7.79
N THR A 250 -8.36 -4.62 -8.26
CA THR A 250 -8.64 -4.95 -9.68
C THR A 250 -9.88 -4.21 -10.18
N CYS A 251 -11.00 -4.30 -9.43
CA CYS A 251 -12.23 -3.58 -9.77
C CYS A 251 -12.05 -2.06 -9.66
N GLY A 252 -11.31 -1.57 -8.65
CA GLY A 252 -10.98 -0.16 -8.52
C GLY A 252 -10.15 0.36 -9.69
N THR A 253 -9.15 -0.41 -10.13
CA THR A 253 -8.29 -0.12 -11.29
C THR A 253 -9.13 -0.02 -12.58
N TYR A 254 -10.04 -0.96 -12.78
CA TYR A 254 -10.98 -0.93 -13.91
C TYR A 254 -11.88 0.33 -13.87
N LEU A 255 -12.42 0.68 -12.72
CA LEU A 255 -13.24 1.89 -12.56
C LEU A 255 -12.44 3.18 -12.76
N MET A 256 -11.13 3.17 -12.54
CA MET A 256 -10.22 4.26 -12.89
C MET A 256 -9.90 4.34 -14.39
N GLY A 257 -10.38 3.39 -15.20
CA GLY A 257 -10.17 3.35 -16.64
C GLY A 257 -8.87 2.68 -17.09
N THR A 258 -8.24 1.91 -16.20
CA THR A 258 -7.05 1.11 -16.52
C THR A 258 -7.45 -0.36 -16.65
N ASP A 259 -6.96 -1.02 -17.68
CA ASP A 259 -7.11 -2.47 -17.82
C ASP A 259 -6.34 -3.18 -16.68
N PRO A 260 -7.01 -3.97 -15.82
CA PRO A 260 -6.40 -4.53 -14.63
C PRO A 260 -5.15 -5.41 -14.84
N PRO A 261 -5.05 -6.20 -15.93
CA PRO A 261 -3.84 -6.94 -16.25
C PRO A 261 -2.66 -6.08 -16.71
N SER A 262 -2.87 -4.74 -16.92
CA SER A 262 -1.79 -3.86 -17.34
C SER A 262 -0.63 -3.89 -16.35
N ASP A 263 0.58 -3.89 -16.89
CA ASP A 263 1.83 -3.98 -16.14
C ASP A 263 2.93 -3.15 -16.81
N TRP A 264 4.06 -2.98 -16.11
CA TRP A 264 5.24 -2.32 -16.66
C TRP A 264 5.64 -2.96 -18.02
N PRO A 265 6.01 -2.17 -19.03
CA PRO A 265 6.23 -0.72 -19.02
C PRO A 265 5.03 0.14 -19.41
N ASN A 266 3.82 -0.39 -19.47
CA ASN A 266 2.65 0.31 -19.97
C ASN A 266 2.01 1.24 -18.92
N PRO A 267 1.44 2.38 -19.33
CA PRO A 267 0.70 3.23 -18.40
C PRO A 267 -0.42 2.45 -17.68
N PRO A 268 -0.63 2.74 -16.39
CA PRO A 268 0.04 3.72 -15.55
C PRO A 268 1.35 3.21 -14.90
N TYR A 269 1.75 1.98 -15.14
CA TYR A 269 2.90 1.30 -14.52
C TYR A 269 4.22 1.60 -15.26
N ARG A 270 4.54 2.89 -15.37
CA ARG A 270 5.67 3.35 -16.19
C ARG A 270 7.03 3.26 -15.50
N ARG A 271 7.06 2.97 -14.21
CA ARG A 271 8.28 2.93 -13.39
C ARG A 271 8.59 1.54 -12.86
N ASP A 272 7.56 0.81 -12.45
CA ASP A 272 7.70 -0.52 -11.89
C ASP A 272 6.47 -1.37 -12.21
N ARG A 273 6.55 -2.66 -11.92
CA ARG A 273 5.47 -3.61 -12.13
C ARG A 273 4.22 -3.26 -11.34
N SER A 274 3.08 -3.66 -11.85
CA SER A 274 1.81 -3.62 -11.13
C SER A 274 1.83 -4.57 -9.94
N PRO A 275 1.66 -4.10 -8.69
CA PRO A 275 1.69 -4.98 -7.53
C PRO A 275 0.51 -5.95 -7.48
N ILE A 276 -0.65 -5.60 -8.07
CA ILE A 276 -1.78 -6.52 -8.18
C ILE A 276 -1.53 -7.62 -9.22
N ALA A 277 -0.83 -7.31 -10.33
CA ALA A 277 -0.42 -8.30 -11.30
C ALA A 277 0.61 -9.28 -10.69
N VAL A 278 1.63 -8.74 -10.01
CA VAL A 278 2.62 -9.55 -9.27
C VAL A 278 1.94 -10.47 -8.25
N ALA A 279 0.97 -9.97 -7.48
CA ALA A 279 0.22 -10.77 -6.52
C ALA A 279 -0.56 -11.92 -7.19
N ALA A 280 -1.27 -11.61 -8.28
CA ALA A 280 -2.08 -12.58 -9.01
C ALA A 280 -1.22 -13.68 -9.67
N GLU A 281 -0.08 -13.35 -10.26
CA GLU A 281 0.90 -14.31 -10.81
C GLU A 281 1.37 -15.33 -9.77
N HIS A 282 1.36 -14.96 -8.49
CA HIS A 282 1.77 -15.83 -7.37
C HIS A 282 0.57 -16.42 -6.61
N GLY A 283 -0.62 -16.38 -7.18
CA GLY A 283 -1.82 -17.00 -6.62
C GLY A 283 -2.46 -16.23 -5.46
N PHE A 284 -2.08 -14.98 -5.25
CA PHE A 284 -2.71 -14.11 -4.25
C PHE A 284 -3.72 -13.16 -4.92
N GLY A 285 -4.96 -13.61 -5.07
CA GLY A 285 -6.04 -12.88 -5.73
C GLY A 285 -6.04 -13.04 -7.25
N THR A 286 -6.67 -12.10 -7.96
CA THR A 286 -6.79 -12.12 -9.43
C THR A 286 -6.90 -10.73 -10.01
N VAL A 287 -6.36 -10.54 -11.22
CA VAL A 287 -6.57 -9.35 -12.07
C VAL A 287 -7.58 -9.61 -13.20
N ASN A 288 -8.16 -10.82 -13.25
CA ASN A 288 -9.18 -11.20 -14.21
C ASN A 288 -10.58 -10.89 -13.67
N LEU A 289 -11.27 -9.90 -14.26
CA LEU A 289 -12.63 -9.51 -13.88
C LEU A 289 -13.66 -10.68 -14.01
N ASP A 290 -13.42 -11.62 -14.91
CA ASP A 290 -14.31 -12.76 -15.09
C ASP A 290 -14.32 -13.73 -13.89
N GLU A 291 -13.28 -13.68 -13.07
CA GLU A 291 -13.18 -14.47 -11.82
C GLU A 291 -13.78 -13.75 -10.61
N ILE A 292 -14.21 -12.49 -10.77
CA ILE A 292 -14.77 -11.68 -9.70
C ILE A 292 -16.28 -11.55 -9.87
N ASP A 293 -17.05 -11.86 -8.83
CA ASP A 293 -18.47 -11.50 -8.73
C ASP A 293 -18.55 -9.98 -8.47
N PHE A 294 -18.46 -9.21 -9.58
CA PHE A 294 -18.42 -7.77 -9.57
C PHE A 294 -19.74 -7.16 -10.02
N GLU A 295 -20.34 -6.36 -9.14
CA GLU A 295 -21.49 -5.53 -9.45
C GLU A 295 -21.14 -4.06 -9.20
N MET A 296 -21.42 -3.20 -10.18
CA MET A 296 -21.09 -1.77 -10.13
C MET A 296 -22.31 -0.85 -10.37
N GLY A 297 -23.53 -1.42 -10.41
CA GLY A 297 -24.75 -0.64 -10.66
C GLY A 297 -24.65 0.15 -11.97
N ASP A 298 -25.00 1.44 -11.90
CA ASP A 298 -25.01 2.36 -13.05
C ASP A 298 -23.64 3.05 -13.28
N LEU A 299 -22.61 2.71 -12.52
CA LEU A 299 -21.28 3.28 -12.70
C LEU A 299 -20.70 2.91 -14.08
N LYS A 300 -20.03 3.87 -14.72
CA LYS A 300 -19.43 3.69 -16.06
C LYS A 300 -17.95 4.06 -15.97
N PRO A 301 -17.02 3.12 -16.20
CA PRO A 301 -15.60 3.44 -16.27
C PRO A 301 -15.25 4.18 -17.57
N PRO A 302 -14.28 5.12 -17.54
CA PRO A 302 -13.64 5.61 -16.32
C PRO A 302 -14.56 6.53 -15.52
N LEU A 303 -14.52 6.44 -14.19
CA LEU A 303 -15.31 7.34 -13.32
C LEU A 303 -14.87 8.80 -13.46
N ALA A 304 -13.59 9.00 -13.75
CA ALA A 304 -12.98 10.29 -14.04
C ALA A 304 -11.70 10.06 -14.86
N GLU A 305 -11.12 11.13 -15.37
CA GLU A 305 -9.84 11.06 -16.08
C GLU A 305 -8.66 10.89 -15.09
N PHE A 306 -8.03 9.72 -15.11
CA PHE A 306 -6.84 9.42 -14.33
C PHE A 306 -5.62 9.31 -15.23
N ASN A 307 -4.74 10.29 -15.14
CA ASN A 307 -3.51 10.35 -15.91
C ASN A 307 -2.32 9.86 -15.08
N SER A 308 -1.32 9.30 -15.73
CA SER A 308 -0.02 9.03 -15.13
C SER A 308 0.74 10.34 -14.89
N ALA A 309 1.62 10.37 -13.88
CA ALA A 309 2.60 11.43 -13.76
C ALA A 309 3.51 11.45 -15.01
N GLU A 310 4.04 12.63 -15.34
CA GLU A 310 5.17 12.71 -16.25
C GLU A 310 6.38 12.05 -15.59
N LEU A 311 7.01 11.14 -16.30
CA LEU A 311 8.14 10.36 -15.80
C LEU A 311 9.25 10.35 -16.85
N ASP A 312 10.41 9.87 -16.44
CA ASP A 312 11.53 9.59 -17.33
C ASP A 312 11.14 8.67 -18.51
N SER A 313 11.94 8.66 -19.56
CA SER A 313 11.72 7.76 -20.68
C SER A 313 11.79 6.29 -20.26
N HIS A 314 11.17 5.42 -21.05
CA HIS A 314 11.21 3.98 -20.82
C HIS A 314 12.66 3.45 -20.73
N GLU A 315 13.52 3.87 -21.66
CA GLU A 315 14.92 3.44 -21.73
C GLU A 315 15.68 3.81 -20.47
N LYS A 316 15.39 4.98 -19.91
CA LYS A 316 16.04 5.46 -18.70
C LYS A 316 15.61 4.66 -17.48
N ILE A 317 14.30 4.36 -17.36
CA ILE A 317 13.78 3.53 -16.28
C ILE A 317 14.29 2.09 -16.40
N ASP A 318 14.33 1.52 -17.60
CA ASP A 318 14.90 0.18 -17.83
C ASP A 318 16.37 0.14 -17.43
N SER A 319 17.16 1.11 -17.84
CA SER A 319 18.55 1.25 -17.43
C SER A 319 18.71 1.32 -15.90
N LEU A 320 17.86 2.12 -15.24
CA LEU A 320 17.84 2.22 -13.78
C LEU A 320 17.54 0.86 -13.12
N ARG A 321 16.54 0.12 -13.61
CA ARG A 321 16.15 -1.20 -13.11
C ARG A 321 17.27 -2.23 -13.29
N ARG A 322 17.90 -2.27 -14.47
CA ARG A 322 19.03 -3.17 -14.76
C ARG A 322 20.24 -2.84 -13.87
N THR A 323 20.58 -1.56 -13.72
CA THR A 323 21.68 -1.14 -12.84
C THR A 323 21.41 -1.53 -11.39
N ALA A 324 20.21 -1.27 -10.86
CA ALA A 324 19.82 -1.71 -9.51
C ALA A 324 19.94 -3.23 -9.34
N SER A 325 19.53 -3.99 -10.37
CA SER A 325 19.63 -5.46 -10.37
C SER A 325 21.10 -5.94 -10.35
N HIS A 326 21.97 -5.33 -11.14
CA HIS A 326 23.41 -5.63 -11.07
C HIS A 326 24.01 -5.38 -9.69
N GLN A 327 23.62 -4.26 -9.03
CA GLN A 327 24.08 -3.97 -7.66
C GLN A 327 23.60 -5.03 -6.65
N ALA A 328 22.35 -5.46 -6.77
CA ALA A 328 21.81 -6.50 -5.90
C ALA A 328 22.55 -7.84 -6.06
N LEU A 329 22.84 -8.24 -7.31
CA LEU A 329 23.58 -9.47 -7.57
C LEU A 329 25.05 -9.35 -7.18
N PHE A 330 25.68 -8.18 -7.35
CA PHE A 330 27.02 -7.91 -6.83
C PHE A 330 27.07 -8.07 -5.30
N TYR A 331 26.06 -7.58 -4.57
CA TYR A 331 25.96 -7.80 -3.12
C TYR A 331 25.93 -9.30 -2.79
N ARG A 332 25.07 -10.06 -3.45
CA ARG A 332 24.97 -11.51 -3.25
C ARG A 332 26.30 -12.21 -3.48
N ASP A 333 26.95 -11.91 -4.60
CA ASP A 333 28.18 -12.59 -5.04
C ASP A 333 29.41 -12.18 -4.20
N ASN A 334 29.32 -11.05 -3.49
CA ASN A 334 30.37 -10.53 -2.60
C ASN A 334 29.96 -10.53 -1.11
N PHE A 335 28.92 -11.27 -0.74
CA PHE A 335 28.29 -11.22 0.58
C PHE A 335 29.30 -11.38 1.73
N SER A 336 30.14 -12.43 1.72
CA SER A 336 31.10 -12.68 2.78
C SER A 336 32.05 -11.49 2.99
N ARG A 337 32.59 -10.92 1.91
CA ARG A 337 33.47 -9.74 1.96
C ARG A 337 32.77 -8.51 2.51
N LEU A 338 31.50 -8.33 2.17
CA LEU A 338 30.70 -7.17 2.62
C LEU A 338 30.31 -7.33 4.09
N VAL A 339 29.98 -8.55 4.54
CA VAL A 339 29.72 -8.85 5.95
C VAL A 339 30.97 -8.58 6.80
N ASP A 340 32.15 -9.05 6.39
CA ASP A 340 33.41 -8.82 7.12
C ASP A 340 33.68 -7.34 7.42
N ARG A 341 33.20 -6.44 6.54
CA ARG A 341 33.49 -5.00 6.62
C ARG A 341 32.33 -4.15 7.15
N TYR A 342 31.10 -4.57 6.91
CA TYR A 342 29.94 -3.71 7.07
C TYR A 342 28.78 -4.36 7.87
N ALA A 343 29.03 -5.50 8.53
CA ALA A 343 28.00 -6.18 9.32
C ALA A 343 27.25 -5.22 10.25
N GLY A 344 25.90 -5.28 10.23
CA GLY A 344 25.02 -4.45 11.04
C GLY A 344 24.82 -3.01 10.51
N SER A 345 25.45 -2.65 9.40
CA SER A 345 25.32 -1.32 8.78
C SER A 345 24.46 -1.37 7.52
N TYR A 346 23.82 -0.25 7.22
CA TYR A 346 23.33 -0.01 5.86
C TYR A 346 24.48 0.39 4.95
N ILE A 347 24.45 -0.08 3.71
CA ILE A 347 25.37 0.32 2.66
C ILE A 347 24.62 0.83 1.43
N PHE A 348 25.23 1.79 0.72
CA PHE A 348 24.86 2.15 -0.63
C PHE A 348 25.85 1.56 -1.60
N LEU A 349 25.34 0.73 -2.50
CA LEU A 349 26.08 0.22 -3.64
C LEU A 349 25.81 1.07 -4.88
N GLN A 350 26.88 1.44 -5.55
CA GLN A 350 26.86 2.15 -6.81
C GLN A 350 28.07 1.73 -7.63
N ASN A 351 27.88 1.31 -8.88
CA ASN A 351 28.96 0.83 -9.75
C ASN A 351 29.85 -0.25 -9.06
N GLU A 352 29.21 -1.20 -8.36
CA GLU A 352 29.87 -2.29 -7.63
C GLU A 352 30.80 -1.83 -6.48
N GLU A 353 30.64 -0.60 -6.03
CA GLU A 353 31.37 -0.03 -4.89
C GLU A 353 30.42 0.38 -3.75
N VAL A 354 30.89 0.27 -2.51
CA VAL A 354 30.22 0.83 -1.36
C VAL A 354 30.57 2.31 -1.27
N VAL A 355 29.63 3.16 -1.71
CA VAL A 355 29.83 4.62 -1.73
C VAL A 355 29.47 5.30 -0.40
N TRP A 356 28.72 4.61 0.45
CA TRP A 356 28.40 5.04 1.80
C TRP A 356 28.05 3.84 2.69
N ASN A 357 28.30 3.95 4.01
CA ASN A 357 27.82 3.03 5.04
C ASN A 357 27.51 3.77 6.35
N GLY A 358 26.58 3.23 7.13
CA GLY A 358 26.20 3.80 8.43
C GLY A 358 24.93 3.15 9.01
N SER A 359 24.58 3.56 10.22
CA SER A 359 23.40 3.05 10.92
C SER A 359 22.08 3.71 10.47
N ASN A 360 22.17 4.89 9.86
CA ASN A 360 21.00 5.66 9.42
C ASN A 360 21.21 6.25 8.03
N PRO A 361 20.61 5.68 6.98
CA PRO A 361 20.76 6.16 5.59
C PRO A 361 20.27 7.59 5.35
N GLU A 362 19.37 8.13 6.19
CA GLU A 362 18.93 9.53 6.07
C GLU A 362 20.08 10.53 6.29
N GLN A 363 21.13 10.11 7.01
CA GLN A 363 22.32 10.94 7.25
C GLN A 363 23.25 11.02 6.03
N ALA A 364 23.05 10.18 5.04
CA ALA A 364 23.92 10.13 3.85
C ALA A 364 23.75 11.33 2.90
N GLY A 365 22.82 12.23 3.16
CA GLY A 365 22.49 13.32 2.25
C GLY A 365 21.92 12.79 0.91
N GLY A 366 20.70 13.18 0.56
CA GLY A 366 20.11 12.75 -0.70
C GLY A 366 19.29 11.46 -0.63
N VAL A 367 18.52 11.27 0.45
CA VAL A 367 17.52 10.17 0.59
C VAL A 367 16.58 10.07 -0.63
N GLN A 368 16.40 11.15 -1.36
CA GLN A 368 15.66 11.18 -2.61
C GLN A 368 16.26 10.24 -3.68
N HIS A 369 17.56 10.00 -3.64
CA HIS A 369 18.23 9.03 -4.53
C HIS A 369 17.87 7.58 -4.20
N LEU A 370 17.44 7.30 -2.98
CA LEU A 370 17.15 5.96 -2.49
C LEU A 370 15.82 5.40 -3.00
N SER A 371 14.89 6.27 -3.35
CA SER A 371 13.59 5.86 -3.88
C SER A 371 13.61 5.48 -5.35
N GLY A 372 14.76 5.62 -6.02
CA GLY A 372 14.86 5.48 -7.48
C GLY A 372 14.25 6.67 -8.22
N ASP A 373 14.12 7.83 -7.53
CA ASP A 373 13.51 9.02 -8.12
C ASP A 373 14.46 9.85 -8.95
N THR A 374 15.76 9.58 -8.90
CA THR A 374 16.75 10.36 -9.62
C THR A 374 17.34 9.64 -10.81
N GLU A 375 17.55 10.45 -11.82
CA GLU A 375 17.96 10.09 -13.15
C GLU A 375 19.38 9.52 -13.25
N THR A 376 20.20 9.74 -12.27
CA THR A 376 21.63 9.75 -12.59
C THR A 376 22.37 8.51 -12.22
N GLN A 377 21.96 7.77 -11.21
CA GLN A 377 22.69 6.54 -10.87
C GLN A 377 21.87 5.69 -9.91
N ALA A 378 21.55 4.48 -10.31
CA ALA A 378 20.88 3.53 -9.47
C ALA A 378 21.75 3.19 -8.25
N VAL A 379 21.43 3.78 -7.12
CA VAL A 379 21.99 3.40 -5.84
C VAL A 379 21.14 2.29 -5.25
N TRP A 380 21.76 1.19 -4.86
CA TRP A 380 21.05 0.11 -4.21
C TRP A 380 21.36 0.09 -2.71
N LEU A 381 20.31 0.29 -1.92
CA LEU A 381 20.40 0.31 -0.46
C LEU A 381 20.22 -1.10 0.11
N LYS A 382 21.12 -1.53 0.99
CA LYS A 382 21.06 -2.82 1.68
C LYS A 382 21.47 -2.69 3.15
N LEU A 383 20.72 -3.35 4.05
CA LEU A 383 21.20 -3.67 5.40
C LEU A 383 22.05 -4.93 5.31
N VAL A 384 23.30 -4.84 5.74
CA VAL A 384 24.22 -5.98 5.77
C VAL A 384 23.98 -6.79 7.05
N ASP A 385 23.08 -7.77 6.97
CA ASP A 385 22.77 -8.68 8.06
C ASP A 385 23.54 -10.00 7.83
N PRO A 386 24.50 -10.38 8.72
CA PRO A 386 25.24 -11.63 8.57
C PRO A 386 24.38 -12.89 8.49
N GLU A 387 23.18 -12.84 9.06
CA GLU A 387 22.25 -13.96 9.07
C GLU A 387 21.19 -13.88 7.96
N GLU A 388 21.19 -12.78 7.16
CA GLU A 388 20.18 -12.52 6.10
C GLU A 388 18.73 -12.86 6.52
N LYS A 389 18.37 -12.51 7.76
CA LYS A 389 17.07 -12.87 8.38
C LYS A 389 15.88 -12.39 7.57
N GLU A 390 16.02 -11.30 6.84
CA GLU A 390 14.97 -10.77 5.99
C GLU A 390 14.65 -11.65 4.78
N GLY A 391 15.63 -12.44 4.34
CA GLY A 391 15.50 -13.36 3.22
C GLY A 391 15.12 -12.68 1.91
N GLU A 392 15.86 -11.63 1.51
CA GLU A 392 15.61 -10.91 0.25
C GLU A 392 15.72 -11.83 -0.97
N ARG A 393 14.75 -11.75 -1.88
CA ARG A 393 14.63 -12.65 -3.03
C ARG A 393 15.46 -12.17 -4.22
N MET A 394 16.73 -12.54 -4.26
CA MET A 394 17.68 -12.13 -5.31
C MET A 394 17.24 -12.57 -6.72
N ARG A 395 16.45 -13.64 -6.85
CA ARG A 395 15.86 -14.09 -8.13
C ARG A 395 15.02 -13.00 -8.83
N VAL A 396 14.43 -12.07 -8.08
CA VAL A 396 13.64 -10.97 -8.65
C VAL A 396 14.54 -10.09 -9.53
N TYR A 397 15.76 -9.83 -9.08
CA TYR A 397 16.76 -9.07 -9.83
C TYR A 397 17.31 -9.83 -11.03
N GLU A 398 17.52 -11.15 -10.89
CA GLU A 398 17.94 -12.00 -12.01
C GLU A 398 16.94 -11.96 -13.17
N GLN A 399 15.66 -12.02 -12.87
CA GLN A 399 14.58 -11.98 -13.87
C GLN A 399 14.61 -10.69 -14.70
N ILE A 400 14.97 -9.54 -14.11
CA ILE A 400 15.07 -8.26 -14.82
C ILE A 400 16.23 -8.24 -15.81
N LEU A 401 17.33 -8.94 -15.52
CA LEU A 401 18.50 -8.96 -16.39
C LEU A 401 18.34 -9.90 -17.60
N VAL A 402 17.45 -10.89 -17.52
CA VAL A 402 17.19 -11.84 -18.61
C VAL A 402 15.96 -11.48 -19.45
N ALA A 403 15.11 -10.55 -18.96
CA ALA A 403 13.98 -10.00 -19.70
C ALA A 403 14.46 -8.87 -20.64
#